data_910c3b2ed1ac12dbe5b2987bac22e17f
#
_entry.id   910c3b2ed1ac12dbe5b2987bac22e17f
#
_cell.length_a   1.000
_cell.length_b   1.000
_cell.length_c   1.000
_cell.angle_alpha   90.00
_cell.angle_beta   90.00
_cell.angle_gamma   90.00
#
_symmetry.space_group_name_H-M   'P 1'
#
loop_
_entity.id
_entity.type
_entity.pdbx_description
1 polymer ?
#
loop_
_entity_poly.entity_id
_entity_poly.type
_entity_poly.pdbx_seq_one_letter_code
_entity_poly.pdbx_strand_id
1 'polypeptide(L)'
;MKIAIVVNSAWAAYNFRFNLATGFESAGYEVIFVIPYDGNYSKKLQENFQCYDLYLNAKSLNPIQDIKTLISLLYIYKQADLDIVCHFTIKPNIYGSIAAKTLDIPSINNITGLGTLFIRKSLATYIVKLLYRSALSFSNLVFFQNIKDQKYFLDNKLVRKHKSRLIPGSGVDLKRFKPFKPIIQKGKFVFLLVARLLRDKGIYEFIDAIGIIKKNHPEALLEFQILGEVGVDNRTAIQRSELESWIKDDLVKYLGVSDKVERVIAQCDCVVLPSYREGMPRSILEAFAMEKPVIVSDVPGCIDIVDHQVNGLICKVKSSRDLAEKMVNMFSMSEKMRQEMGLNGRSKVEGFFDEKIVIDAYIKSINHIVNNEKIF
;
A
#
# COMPACT_ATOMS: atom_id res chain seq x y z
N MET A 1 16.22 18.15 15.20
CA MET A 1 14.75 18.04 15.22
C MET A 1 14.38 16.56 15.17
N LYS A 2 13.52 16.13 16.10
CA LYS A 2 13.14 14.72 16.28
C LYS A 2 11.74 14.44 15.73
N ILE A 3 11.65 13.48 14.82
CA ILE A 3 10.43 13.08 14.11
C ILE A 3 10.00 11.68 14.54
N ALA A 4 8.75 11.50 14.95
CA ALA A 4 8.20 10.17 15.14
C ALA A 4 7.39 9.71 13.91
N ILE A 5 7.63 8.48 13.46
CA ILE A 5 6.85 7.75 12.47
C ILE A 5 5.99 6.72 13.20
N VAL A 6 4.68 6.92 13.20
CA VAL A 6 3.72 6.12 13.96
C VAL A 6 2.89 5.26 13.02
N VAL A 7 3.01 3.94 13.13
CA VAL A 7 2.36 2.97 12.24
C VAL A 7 1.71 1.85 13.06
N ASN A 8 0.65 1.25 12.54
CA ASN A 8 -0.11 0.20 13.21
C ASN A 8 0.51 -1.21 13.15
N SER A 9 1.66 -1.39 12.50
CA SER A 9 2.40 -2.65 12.46
C SER A 9 3.86 -2.43 12.08
N ALA A 10 4.77 -3.22 12.64
CA ALA A 10 6.19 -3.20 12.31
C ALA A 10 6.44 -3.60 10.85
N TRP A 11 5.68 -4.57 10.32
CA TRP A 11 5.75 -4.94 8.91
C TRP A 11 5.47 -3.75 7.98
N ALA A 12 4.42 -2.98 8.25
CA ALA A 12 4.09 -1.82 7.41
C ALA A 12 5.10 -0.68 7.57
N ALA A 13 5.66 -0.49 8.77
CA ALA A 13 6.72 0.46 9.03
C ALA A 13 7.98 0.11 8.21
N TYR A 14 8.44 -1.13 8.29
CA TYR A 14 9.62 -1.61 7.57
C TYR A 14 9.44 -1.54 6.05
N ASN A 15 8.35 -2.08 5.53
CA ASN A 15 8.17 -2.19 4.08
C ASN A 15 7.78 -0.88 3.39
N PHE A 16 7.16 0.07 4.11
CA PHE A 16 6.61 1.28 3.48
C PHE A 16 7.15 2.59 4.04
N ARG A 17 7.88 2.58 5.17
CA ARG A 17 8.34 3.81 5.83
C ARG A 17 9.84 3.82 6.12
N PHE A 18 10.53 2.71 5.88
CA PHE A 18 11.98 2.63 6.07
C PHE A 18 12.71 3.69 5.25
N ASN A 19 12.46 3.75 3.94
CA ASN A 19 13.12 4.72 3.06
C ASN A 19 12.68 6.17 3.35
N LEU A 20 11.44 6.39 3.80
CA LEU A 20 11.00 7.70 4.28
C LEU A 20 11.80 8.14 5.52
N ALA A 21 12.00 7.23 6.47
CA ALA A 21 12.81 7.48 7.66
C ALA A 21 14.28 7.79 7.31
N THR A 22 14.88 6.96 6.46
CA THR A 22 16.25 7.19 5.95
C THR A 22 16.36 8.53 5.21
N GLY A 23 15.32 8.90 4.45
CA GLY A 23 15.25 10.21 3.78
C GLY A 23 15.23 11.37 4.78
N PHE A 24 14.52 11.23 5.89
CA PHE A 24 14.50 12.21 6.97
C PHE A 24 15.88 12.32 7.66
N GLU A 25 16.54 11.19 7.99
CA GLU A 25 17.89 11.20 8.56
C GLU A 25 18.90 11.86 7.60
N SER A 26 18.79 11.58 6.30
CA SER A 26 19.63 12.21 5.28
C SER A 26 19.41 13.72 5.19
N ALA A 27 18.24 14.21 5.61
CA ALA A 27 17.94 15.65 5.73
C ALA A 27 18.33 16.25 7.10
N GLY A 28 18.99 15.47 7.98
CA GLY A 28 19.50 15.93 9.27
C GLY A 28 18.50 15.84 10.42
N TYR A 29 17.43 15.05 10.29
CA TYR A 29 16.47 14.81 11.37
C TYR A 29 16.82 13.56 12.17
N GLU A 30 16.55 13.56 13.45
CA GLU A 30 16.51 12.35 14.29
C GLU A 30 15.16 11.66 14.08
N VAL A 31 15.16 10.37 13.75
CA VAL A 31 13.93 9.63 13.45
C VAL A 31 13.72 8.51 14.46
N ILE A 32 12.50 8.42 14.97
CA ILE A 32 12.07 7.29 15.78
C ILE A 32 10.83 6.61 15.20
N PHE A 33 10.69 5.32 15.46
CA PHE A 33 9.48 4.58 15.17
C PHE A 33 8.65 4.30 16.41
N VAL A 34 7.33 4.50 16.31
CA VAL A 34 6.36 4.14 17.35
C VAL A 34 5.41 3.10 16.73
N ILE A 35 5.60 1.84 17.06
CA ILE A 35 5.01 0.68 16.39
C ILE A 35 4.73 -0.46 17.38
N PRO A 36 3.70 -1.28 17.15
CA PRO A 36 3.58 -2.55 17.86
C PRO A 36 4.74 -3.48 17.51
N TYR A 37 5.40 -4.06 18.51
CA TYR A 37 6.47 -5.02 18.27
C TYR A 37 5.90 -6.38 17.84
N ASP A 38 6.49 -6.98 16.83
CA ASP A 38 6.12 -8.30 16.27
C ASP A 38 7.24 -9.34 16.38
N GLY A 39 8.38 -8.96 16.99
CA GLY A 39 9.54 -9.83 17.17
C GLY A 39 10.35 -10.13 15.90
N ASN A 40 9.90 -9.68 14.72
CA ASN A 40 10.58 -9.87 13.44
C ASN A 40 10.93 -8.53 12.79
N TYR A 41 9.94 -7.85 12.20
CA TYR A 41 10.18 -6.56 11.52
C TYR A 41 10.53 -5.43 12.50
N SER A 42 10.04 -5.50 13.73
CA SER A 42 10.46 -4.57 14.78
C SER A 42 11.98 -4.69 15.08
N LYS A 43 12.54 -5.90 15.12
CA LYS A 43 13.99 -6.10 15.26
C LYS A 43 14.77 -5.52 14.08
N LYS A 44 14.32 -5.77 12.83
CA LYS A 44 14.96 -5.19 11.65
C LYS A 44 14.95 -3.65 11.64
N LEU A 45 13.90 -3.03 12.17
CA LEU A 45 13.87 -1.57 12.36
C LEU A 45 14.81 -1.09 13.45
N GLN A 46 14.88 -1.80 14.57
CA GLN A 46 15.76 -1.48 15.70
C GLN A 46 17.26 -1.54 15.36
N GLU A 47 17.64 -2.26 14.30
CA GLU A 47 19.02 -2.27 13.78
C GLU A 47 19.47 -0.89 13.25
N ASN A 48 18.51 -0.02 12.87
CA ASN A 48 18.82 1.26 12.21
C ASN A 48 18.20 2.47 12.95
N PHE A 49 17.09 2.28 13.68
CA PHE A 49 16.32 3.37 14.26
C PHE A 49 15.97 3.08 15.73
N GLN A 50 15.83 4.12 16.52
CA GLN A 50 15.21 4.01 17.81
C GLN A 50 13.72 3.67 17.65
N CYS A 51 13.24 2.63 18.36
CA CYS A 51 11.86 2.18 18.30
C CYS A 51 11.22 2.15 19.67
N TYR A 52 9.96 2.56 19.74
CA TYR A 52 9.12 2.45 20.94
C TYR A 52 8.00 1.45 20.69
N ASP A 53 7.77 0.55 21.65
CA ASP A 53 6.68 -0.43 21.58
C ASP A 53 5.34 0.24 21.89
N LEU A 54 4.45 0.22 20.89
CA LEU A 54 3.13 0.82 20.98
C LEU A 54 2.08 -0.24 21.33
N TYR A 55 1.39 -0.08 22.45
CA TYR A 55 0.19 -0.86 22.69
C TYR A 55 -0.91 -0.48 21.68
N LEU A 56 -1.07 -1.30 20.64
CA LEU A 56 -2.07 -1.08 19.61
C LEU A 56 -2.59 -2.40 19.04
N ASN A 57 -3.91 -2.62 19.12
CA ASN A 57 -4.59 -3.68 18.37
C ASN A 57 -5.27 -3.08 17.14
N ALA A 58 -4.66 -3.24 15.97
CA ALA A 58 -5.10 -2.62 14.72
C ALA A 58 -6.51 -3.05 14.27
N LYS A 59 -6.99 -4.24 14.72
CA LYS A 59 -8.24 -4.87 14.28
C LYS A 59 -9.40 -4.72 15.27
N SER A 60 -9.09 -4.47 16.53
CA SER A 60 -10.09 -4.33 17.58
C SER A 60 -10.96 -3.09 17.38
N LEU A 61 -12.26 -3.21 17.67
CA LEU A 61 -13.19 -2.09 17.79
C LEU A 61 -13.56 -1.86 19.27
N ASN A 62 -12.79 -2.41 20.21
CA ASN A 62 -13.04 -2.26 21.64
C ASN A 62 -12.54 -0.90 22.13
N PRO A 63 -13.42 -0.02 22.66
CA PRO A 63 -13.06 1.31 23.14
C PRO A 63 -12.02 1.30 24.26
N ILE A 64 -12.03 0.27 25.14
CA ILE A 64 -11.06 0.16 26.23
C ILE A 64 -9.64 -0.04 25.68
N GLN A 65 -9.49 -0.86 24.63
CA GLN A 65 -8.19 -1.03 23.97
C GLN A 65 -7.74 0.25 23.26
N ASP A 66 -8.68 0.99 22.71
CA ASP A 66 -8.39 2.27 22.06
C ASP A 66 -7.95 3.35 23.07
N ILE A 67 -8.54 3.37 24.27
CA ILE A 67 -8.08 4.23 25.38
C ILE A 67 -6.65 3.84 25.80
N LYS A 68 -6.35 2.55 25.94
CA LYS A 68 -4.98 2.08 26.25
C LYS A 68 -3.99 2.50 25.16
N THR A 69 -4.38 2.45 23.88
CA THR A 69 -3.56 2.95 22.76
C THR A 69 -3.29 4.45 22.91
N LEU A 70 -4.30 5.25 23.24
CA LEU A 70 -4.15 6.69 23.46
C LEU A 70 -3.20 7.00 24.64
N ILE A 71 -3.35 6.29 25.76
CA ILE A 71 -2.47 6.46 26.93
C ILE A 71 -1.03 6.07 26.58
N SER A 72 -0.84 4.97 25.84
CA SER A 72 0.49 4.54 25.38
C SER A 72 1.14 5.59 24.48
N LEU A 73 0.39 6.19 23.56
CA LEU A 73 0.88 7.28 22.70
C LEU A 73 1.25 8.53 23.48
N LEU A 74 0.41 8.95 24.44
CA LEU A 74 0.70 10.10 25.31
C LEU A 74 1.99 9.89 26.10
N TYR A 75 2.16 8.69 26.68
CA TYR A 75 3.37 8.35 27.43
C TYR A 75 4.62 8.39 26.55
N ILE A 76 4.58 7.72 25.37
CA ILE A 76 5.70 7.66 24.44
C ILE A 76 6.06 9.05 23.92
N TYR A 77 5.08 9.86 23.50
CA TYR A 77 5.33 11.19 22.94
C TYR A 77 5.96 12.13 23.96
N LYS A 78 5.49 12.06 25.23
CA LYS A 78 6.09 12.84 26.31
C LYS A 78 7.52 12.40 26.64
N GLN A 79 7.79 11.08 26.62
CA GLN A 79 9.11 10.52 26.90
C GLN A 79 10.11 10.81 25.76
N ALA A 80 9.65 10.78 24.51
CA ALA A 80 10.52 10.90 23.35
C ALA A 80 10.91 12.35 23.01
N ASP A 81 10.26 13.36 23.60
CA ASP A 81 10.52 14.79 23.37
C ASP A 81 10.52 15.14 21.86
N LEU A 82 9.33 15.11 21.24
CA LEU A 82 9.13 15.15 19.80
C LEU A 82 8.85 16.57 19.30
N ASP A 83 9.50 16.95 18.21
CA ASP A 83 9.21 18.20 17.50
C ASP A 83 8.00 18.07 16.55
N ILE A 84 7.80 16.88 15.96
CA ILE A 84 6.68 16.60 15.04
C ILE A 84 6.41 15.10 14.95
N VAL A 85 5.15 14.72 14.69
CA VAL A 85 4.75 13.33 14.49
C VAL A 85 4.10 13.11 13.13
N CYS A 86 4.44 11.99 12.49
CA CYS A 86 3.85 11.53 11.23
C CYS A 86 3.03 10.25 11.47
N HIS A 87 1.72 10.32 11.32
CA HIS A 87 0.81 9.21 11.55
C HIS A 87 0.41 8.51 10.26
N PHE A 88 0.37 7.18 10.29
CA PHE A 88 -0.05 6.35 9.18
C PHE A 88 -1.08 5.33 9.65
N THR A 89 -2.09 5.07 8.81
CA THR A 89 -3.22 4.18 9.09
C THR A 89 -4.25 4.73 10.08
N ILE A 90 -5.39 4.04 10.23
CA ILE A 90 -6.60 4.60 10.88
C ILE A 90 -6.35 4.98 12.35
N LYS A 91 -5.91 4.03 13.18
CA LYS A 91 -5.77 4.26 14.63
C LYS A 91 -4.67 5.26 14.98
N PRO A 92 -3.46 5.18 14.40
CA PRO A 92 -2.46 6.23 14.56
C PRO A 92 -2.96 7.61 14.13
N ASN A 93 -3.64 7.71 12.97
CA ASN A 93 -4.23 8.99 12.53
C ASN A 93 -5.23 9.56 13.53
N ILE A 94 -6.06 8.72 14.17
CA ILE A 94 -7.08 9.17 15.12
C ILE A 94 -6.45 9.45 16.49
N TYR A 95 -5.93 8.42 17.14
CA TYR A 95 -5.44 8.51 18.53
C TYR A 95 -4.12 9.25 18.65
N GLY A 96 -3.25 9.12 17.65
CA GLY A 96 -2.01 9.87 17.54
C GLY A 96 -2.24 11.37 17.42
N SER A 97 -3.22 11.81 16.60
CA SER A 97 -3.57 13.24 16.50
C SER A 97 -4.14 13.80 17.79
N ILE A 98 -4.92 13.01 18.54
CA ILE A 98 -5.44 13.42 19.85
C ILE A 98 -4.27 13.54 20.86
N ALA A 99 -3.36 12.54 20.91
CA ALA A 99 -2.21 12.58 21.79
C ALA A 99 -1.27 13.76 21.47
N ALA A 100 -0.98 13.96 20.18
CA ALA A 100 -0.16 15.08 19.70
C ALA A 100 -0.76 16.43 20.09
N LYS A 101 -2.09 16.61 19.90
CA LYS A 101 -2.78 17.85 20.29
C LYS A 101 -2.75 18.08 21.81
N THR A 102 -2.87 17.03 22.60
CA THR A 102 -2.81 17.13 24.09
C THR A 102 -1.45 17.61 24.58
N LEU A 103 -0.39 17.30 23.82
CA LEU A 103 1.01 17.68 24.16
C LEU A 103 1.51 18.86 23.29
N ASP A 104 0.63 19.52 22.55
CA ASP A 104 0.94 20.59 21.60
C ASP A 104 2.05 20.27 20.58
N ILE A 105 2.17 18.98 20.20
CA ILE A 105 3.11 18.51 19.19
C ILE A 105 2.44 18.65 17.81
N PRO A 106 3.07 19.30 16.82
CA PRO A 106 2.62 19.33 15.44
C PRO A 106 2.47 17.93 14.84
N SER A 107 1.47 17.74 13.96
CA SER A 107 1.24 16.42 13.35
C SER A 107 0.89 16.46 11.87
N ILE A 108 1.40 15.49 11.14
CA ILE A 108 1.06 15.18 9.75
C ILE A 108 0.40 13.81 9.72
N ASN A 109 -0.80 13.72 9.13
CA ASN A 109 -1.50 12.46 8.96
C ASN A 109 -1.44 11.99 7.52
N ASN A 110 -1.37 10.68 7.30
CA ASN A 110 -1.44 10.07 5.97
C ASN A 110 -2.61 9.08 5.91
N ILE A 111 -3.58 9.36 5.06
CA ILE A 111 -4.70 8.47 4.75
C ILE A 111 -4.24 7.53 3.64
N THR A 112 -3.78 6.34 4.03
CA THR A 112 -3.21 5.31 3.13
C THR A 112 -4.26 4.54 2.32
N GLY A 113 -5.53 4.91 2.47
CA GLY A 113 -6.71 4.31 1.88
C GLY A 113 -7.82 4.17 2.91
N LEU A 114 -9.07 4.16 2.45
CA LEU A 114 -10.23 4.09 3.34
C LEU A 114 -10.43 2.71 4.00
N GLY A 115 -9.79 1.68 3.46
CA GLY A 115 -9.95 0.30 3.94
C GLY A 115 -11.38 -0.23 3.79
N THR A 116 -11.58 -1.45 4.28
CA THR A 116 -12.87 -2.18 4.16
C THR A 116 -13.99 -1.56 5.00
N LEU A 117 -13.66 -0.82 6.07
CA LEU A 117 -14.63 -0.15 6.94
C LEU A 117 -15.53 0.86 6.21
N PHE A 118 -15.03 1.47 5.14
CA PHE A 118 -15.77 2.47 4.38
C PHE A 118 -16.53 1.90 3.17
N ILE A 119 -16.38 0.60 2.89
CA ILE A 119 -17.11 -0.08 1.82
C ILE A 119 -18.58 -0.29 2.20
N ARG A 120 -18.87 -0.50 3.50
CA ARG A 120 -20.22 -0.74 4.01
C ARG A 120 -20.67 0.40 4.92
N LYS A 121 -21.91 0.87 4.73
CA LYS A 121 -22.55 1.80 5.66
C LYS A 121 -22.92 1.05 6.93
N SER A 122 -22.25 1.34 8.04
CA SER A 122 -22.49 0.73 9.35
C SER A 122 -22.37 1.77 10.46
N LEU A 123 -22.88 1.45 11.66
CA LEU A 123 -22.69 2.31 12.84
C LEU A 123 -21.20 2.53 13.13
N ALA A 124 -20.37 1.50 12.97
CA ALA A 124 -18.91 1.60 13.12
C ALA A 124 -18.30 2.62 12.13
N THR A 125 -18.78 2.63 10.88
CA THR A 125 -18.33 3.62 9.87
C THR A 125 -18.68 5.04 10.30
N TYR A 126 -19.88 5.24 10.87
CA TYR A 126 -20.29 6.56 11.37
C TYR A 126 -19.41 7.02 12.53
N ILE A 127 -19.16 6.16 13.51
CA ILE A 127 -18.27 6.47 14.66
C ILE A 127 -16.87 6.82 14.17
N VAL A 128 -16.30 6.02 13.26
CA VAL A 128 -14.95 6.28 12.71
C VAL A 128 -14.90 7.62 11.96
N LYS A 129 -15.98 8.01 11.24
CA LYS A 129 -16.06 9.34 10.61
C LYS A 129 -16.03 10.46 11.64
N LEU A 130 -16.77 10.35 12.74
CA LEU A 130 -16.77 11.35 13.81
C LEU A 130 -15.37 11.47 14.44
N LEU A 131 -14.74 10.33 14.73
CA LEU A 131 -13.38 10.30 15.27
C LEU A 131 -12.37 10.93 14.30
N TYR A 132 -12.45 10.62 13.00
CA TYR A 132 -11.61 11.28 12.00
C TYR A 132 -11.84 12.78 11.93
N ARG A 133 -13.10 13.22 11.89
CA ARG A 133 -13.43 14.65 11.85
C ARG A 133 -12.80 15.40 13.02
N SER A 134 -12.89 14.85 14.22
CA SER A 134 -12.27 15.44 15.43
C SER A 134 -10.74 15.40 15.32
N ALA A 135 -10.15 14.24 15.10
CA ALA A 135 -8.71 14.04 15.07
C ALA A 135 -8.02 14.88 13.98
N LEU A 136 -8.54 14.87 12.76
CA LEU A 136 -7.95 15.61 11.64
C LEU A 136 -8.14 17.14 11.77
N SER A 137 -9.07 17.62 12.61
CA SER A 137 -9.15 19.03 12.93
C SER A 137 -7.92 19.55 13.68
N PHE A 138 -7.28 18.67 14.47
CA PHE A 138 -6.07 18.97 15.25
C PHE A 138 -4.78 18.91 14.42
N SER A 139 -4.77 18.10 13.34
CA SER A 139 -3.59 17.94 12.50
C SER A 139 -3.23 19.21 11.74
N ASN A 140 -1.93 19.43 11.52
CA ASN A 140 -1.44 20.53 10.70
C ASN A 140 -1.65 20.26 9.22
N LEU A 141 -1.41 18.99 8.78
CA LEU A 141 -1.53 18.56 7.40
C LEU A 141 -2.07 17.13 7.31
N VAL A 142 -2.82 16.85 6.25
CA VAL A 142 -3.34 15.51 5.94
C VAL A 142 -3.01 15.16 4.49
N PHE A 143 -2.19 14.14 4.31
CA PHE A 143 -1.88 13.56 3.02
C PHE A 143 -2.88 12.49 2.62
N PHE A 144 -3.27 12.50 1.35
CA PHE A 144 -4.08 11.48 0.69
C PHE A 144 -3.30 10.85 -0.45
N GLN A 145 -3.53 9.57 -0.72
CA GLN A 145 -2.81 8.83 -1.75
C GLN A 145 -3.55 8.77 -3.10
N ASN A 146 -4.83 9.14 -3.12
CA ASN A 146 -5.62 9.24 -4.35
C ASN A 146 -6.69 10.32 -4.22
N ILE A 147 -7.14 10.83 -5.39
CA ILE A 147 -8.11 11.93 -5.49
C ILE A 147 -9.49 11.53 -4.95
N LYS A 148 -9.92 10.28 -5.16
CA LYS A 148 -11.27 9.83 -4.74
C LYS A 148 -11.39 9.77 -3.22
N ASP A 149 -10.37 9.29 -2.52
CA ASP A 149 -10.36 9.29 -1.06
C ASP A 149 -10.28 10.72 -0.51
N GLN A 150 -9.44 11.59 -1.10
CA GLN A 150 -9.39 13.00 -0.72
C GLN A 150 -10.75 13.67 -0.89
N LYS A 151 -11.38 13.53 -2.05
CA LYS A 151 -12.71 14.09 -2.33
C LYS A 151 -13.74 13.56 -1.34
N TYR A 152 -13.73 12.27 -1.05
CA TYR A 152 -14.63 11.68 -0.05
C TYR A 152 -14.50 12.35 1.32
N PHE A 153 -13.29 12.63 1.80
CA PHE A 153 -13.05 13.30 3.07
C PHE A 153 -13.50 14.78 3.04
N LEU A 154 -13.26 15.47 1.94
CA LEU A 154 -13.70 16.86 1.75
C LEU A 154 -15.24 16.96 1.69
N ASP A 155 -15.90 16.14 0.89
CA ASP A 155 -17.36 16.14 0.71
C ASP A 155 -18.09 15.79 2.02
N ASN A 156 -17.51 14.88 2.84
CA ASN A 156 -18.04 14.54 4.16
C ASN A 156 -17.57 15.49 5.28
N LYS A 157 -16.85 16.58 4.96
CA LYS A 157 -16.33 17.58 5.92
C LYS A 157 -15.47 16.94 7.03
N LEU A 158 -14.73 15.88 6.72
CA LEU A 158 -13.83 15.19 7.65
C LEU A 158 -12.46 15.90 7.74
N VAL A 159 -12.09 16.66 6.73
CA VAL A 159 -10.87 17.47 6.67
C VAL A 159 -11.16 18.81 5.98
N ARG A 160 -10.41 19.86 6.35
CA ARG A 160 -10.49 21.17 5.69
C ARG A 160 -9.59 21.18 4.45
N LYS A 161 -10.02 21.83 3.35
CA LYS A 161 -9.32 21.86 2.06
C LYS A 161 -7.85 22.34 2.19
N HIS A 162 -7.62 23.42 2.96
CA HIS A 162 -6.28 23.97 3.14
C HIS A 162 -5.29 23.05 3.87
N LYS A 163 -5.80 22.07 4.66
CA LYS A 163 -4.98 21.03 5.33
C LYS A 163 -4.79 19.77 4.48
N SER A 164 -5.40 19.68 3.32
CA SER A 164 -5.44 18.47 2.50
C SER A 164 -4.48 18.57 1.31
N ARG A 165 -3.62 17.58 1.11
CA ARG A 165 -2.70 17.48 -0.03
C ARG A 165 -2.69 16.06 -0.57
N LEU A 166 -2.37 15.92 -1.85
CA LEU A 166 -2.14 14.63 -2.50
C LEU A 166 -0.66 14.31 -2.51
N ILE A 167 -0.33 13.05 -2.31
CA ILE A 167 0.99 12.46 -2.55
C ILE A 167 0.84 11.14 -3.30
N PRO A 168 1.85 10.71 -4.08
CA PRO A 168 1.78 9.48 -4.86
C PRO A 168 2.00 8.22 -4.00
N GLY A 169 1.13 7.97 -3.04
CA GLY A 169 1.23 6.83 -2.14
C GLY A 169 2.45 6.86 -1.22
N SER A 170 3.19 5.77 -1.16
CA SER A 170 4.52 5.69 -0.54
C SER A 170 5.65 5.85 -1.56
N GLY A 171 5.31 5.99 -2.84
CA GLY A 171 6.26 5.90 -3.93
C GLY A 171 6.82 4.51 -4.13
N VAL A 172 7.76 4.38 -5.04
CA VAL A 172 8.54 3.17 -5.30
C VAL A 172 10.05 3.49 -5.32
N ASP A 173 10.84 2.61 -4.72
CA ASP A 173 12.31 2.67 -4.75
C ASP A 173 12.83 2.25 -6.12
N LEU A 174 13.13 3.23 -6.98
CA LEU A 174 13.64 3.00 -8.34
C LEU A 174 15.07 2.47 -8.39
N LYS A 175 15.81 2.50 -7.28
CA LYS A 175 17.16 1.91 -7.18
C LYS A 175 17.05 0.40 -6.93
N ARG A 176 16.13 0.00 -6.06
CA ARG A 176 15.84 -1.41 -5.75
C ARG A 176 15.08 -2.08 -6.90
N PHE A 177 14.00 -1.44 -7.37
CA PHE A 177 13.18 -1.95 -8.46
C PHE A 177 13.66 -1.36 -9.79
N LYS A 178 14.73 -1.94 -10.31
CA LYS A 178 15.27 -1.62 -11.64
C LYS A 178 15.26 -2.88 -12.52
N PRO A 179 14.97 -2.74 -13.82
CA PRO A 179 14.95 -3.88 -14.73
C PRO A 179 16.28 -4.60 -14.74
N PHE A 180 16.24 -5.92 -14.74
CA PHE A 180 17.39 -6.78 -15.00
C PHE A 180 16.94 -8.03 -15.77
N LYS A 181 17.85 -8.58 -16.58
CA LYS A 181 17.53 -9.78 -17.36
C LYS A 181 17.35 -10.96 -16.41
N PRO A 182 16.23 -11.70 -16.46
CA PRO A 182 16.06 -12.90 -15.68
C PRO A 182 17.07 -13.98 -16.13
N ILE A 183 17.55 -14.76 -15.17
CA ILE A 183 18.55 -15.82 -15.40
C ILE A 183 17.91 -17.05 -16.09
N ILE A 184 16.58 -17.16 -16.05
CA ILE A 184 15.85 -18.37 -16.48
C ILE A 184 15.25 -18.12 -17.86
N GLN A 185 15.54 -19.03 -18.81
CA GLN A 185 14.83 -19.10 -20.09
C GLN A 185 13.38 -19.53 -19.86
N LYS A 186 12.44 -18.70 -20.31
CA LYS A 186 11.01 -18.94 -20.14
C LYS A 186 10.48 -19.80 -21.29
N GLY A 187 10.01 -20.98 -20.97
CA GLY A 187 9.18 -21.77 -21.90
C GLY A 187 7.70 -21.39 -21.88
N LYS A 188 7.27 -20.62 -20.84
CA LYS A 188 5.87 -20.28 -20.60
C LYS A 188 5.71 -18.78 -20.35
N PHE A 189 4.52 -18.22 -20.70
CA PHE A 189 4.15 -16.87 -20.32
C PHE A 189 3.67 -16.87 -18.87
N VAL A 190 4.27 -16.02 -18.02
CA VAL A 190 4.06 -16.02 -16.57
C VAL A 190 3.22 -14.83 -16.14
N PHE A 191 2.02 -15.09 -15.60
CA PHE A 191 1.23 -14.14 -14.86
C PHE A 191 1.55 -14.22 -13.37
N LEU A 192 1.80 -13.09 -12.73
CA LEU A 192 2.12 -13.00 -11.31
C LEU A 192 1.12 -12.11 -10.57
N LEU A 193 0.49 -12.64 -9.52
CA LEU A 193 -0.29 -11.86 -8.57
C LEU A 193 0.53 -11.62 -7.31
N VAL A 194 0.73 -10.34 -6.94
CA VAL A 194 1.49 -9.94 -5.74
C VAL A 194 0.56 -9.21 -4.77
N ALA A 195 0.07 -9.91 -3.76
CA ALA A 195 -0.78 -9.35 -2.71
C ALA A 195 -0.89 -10.31 -1.51
N ARG A 196 -1.28 -9.78 -0.34
CA ARG A 196 -1.79 -10.65 0.74
C ARG A 196 -3.01 -11.41 0.22
N LEU A 197 -3.13 -12.70 0.55
CA LEU A 197 -4.21 -13.54 0.07
C LEU A 197 -5.52 -13.21 0.80
N LEU A 198 -6.17 -12.16 0.33
CA LEU A 198 -7.46 -11.67 0.80
C LEU A 198 -8.46 -11.69 -0.36
N ARG A 199 -9.73 -11.98 -0.07
CA ARG A 199 -10.81 -11.90 -1.06
C ARG A 199 -10.87 -10.54 -1.75
N ASP A 200 -10.66 -9.45 -0.98
CA ASP A 200 -10.71 -8.08 -1.52
C ASP A 200 -9.57 -7.76 -2.50
N LYS A 201 -8.56 -8.64 -2.60
CA LYS A 201 -7.49 -8.58 -3.60
C LYS A 201 -7.85 -9.29 -4.91
N GLY A 202 -9.06 -9.85 -5.01
CA GLY A 202 -9.56 -10.50 -6.21
C GLY A 202 -8.94 -11.87 -6.48
N ILE A 203 -8.52 -12.58 -5.42
CA ILE A 203 -7.89 -13.89 -5.55
C ILE A 203 -8.83 -14.89 -6.22
N TYR A 204 -10.11 -14.90 -5.84
CA TYR A 204 -11.10 -15.80 -6.47
C TYR A 204 -11.29 -15.48 -7.95
N GLU A 205 -11.38 -14.19 -8.30
CA GLU A 205 -11.50 -13.77 -9.69
C GLU A 205 -10.29 -14.19 -10.53
N PHE A 206 -9.10 -14.17 -9.92
CA PHE A 206 -7.87 -14.65 -10.59
C PHE A 206 -7.92 -16.17 -10.80
N ILE A 207 -8.31 -16.95 -9.80
CA ILE A 207 -8.44 -18.42 -9.91
C ILE A 207 -9.51 -18.81 -10.94
N ASP A 208 -10.68 -18.18 -10.87
CA ASP A 208 -11.78 -18.45 -11.83
C ASP A 208 -11.36 -18.09 -13.26
N ALA A 209 -10.65 -16.95 -13.44
CA ALA A 209 -10.12 -16.55 -14.74
C ALA A 209 -9.14 -17.58 -15.30
N ILE A 210 -8.28 -18.14 -14.45
CA ILE A 210 -7.37 -19.24 -14.85
C ILE A 210 -8.15 -20.45 -15.35
N GLY A 211 -9.21 -20.86 -14.62
CA GLY A 211 -10.08 -21.96 -15.04
C GLY A 211 -10.71 -21.72 -16.42
N ILE A 212 -11.18 -20.50 -16.67
CA ILE A 212 -11.72 -20.10 -17.97
C ILE A 212 -10.65 -20.19 -19.07
N ILE A 213 -9.44 -19.68 -18.81
CA ILE A 213 -8.34 -19.68 -19.78
C ILE A 213 -7.89 -21.10 -20.09
N LYS A 214 -7.64 -21.94 -19.07
CA LYS A 214 -7.22 -23.34 -19.28
C LYS A 214 -8.23 -24.16 -20.08
N LYS A 215 -9.54 -23.88 -19.89
CA LYS A 215 -10.60 -24.53 -20.65
C LYS A 215 -10.64 -24.10 -22.10
N ASN A 216 -10.44 -22.81 -22.39
CA ASN A 216 -10.61 -22.23 -23.72
C ASN A 216 -9.30 -22.23 -24.55
N HIS A 217 -8.15 -22.30 -23.88
CA HIS A 217 -6.81 -22.25 -24.48
C HIS A 217 -5.90 -23.33 -23.86
N PRO A 218 -6.28 -24.64 -23.96
CA PRO A 218 -5.54 -25.74 -23.32
C PRO A 218 -4.11 -25.90 -23.85
N GLU A 219 -3.84 -25.42 -25.07
CA GLU A 219 -2.53 -25.47 -25.72
C GLU A 219 -1.60 -24.33 -25.31
N ALA A 220 -2.13 -23.28 -24.64
CA ALA A 220 -1.33 -22.11 -24.32
C ALA A 220 -0.31 -22.44 -23.21
N LEU A 221 0.95 -22.13 -23.46
CA LEU A 221 2.04 -22.33 -22.50
C LEU A 221 2.03 -21.20 -21.47
N LEU A 222 1.17 -21.33 -20.47
CA LEU A 222 0.96 -20.34 -19.40
C LEU A 222 1.36 -20.88 -18.03
N GLU A 223 1.86 -20.01 -17.17
CA GLU A 223 2.08 -20.27 -15.75
C GLU A 223 1.46 -19.13 -14.93
N PHE A 224 0.73 -19.48 -13.88
CA PHE A 224 0.08 -18.54 -12.99
C PHE A 224 0.69 -18.63 -11.61
N GLN A 225 1.20 -17.51 -11.11
CA GLN A 225 1.93 -17.46 -9.84
C GLN A 225 1.25 -16.53 -8.85
N ILE A 226 1.31 -16.87 -7.57
CA ILE A 226 0.86 -16.04 -6.47
C ILE A 226 2.01 -15.85 -5.48
N LEU A 227 2.33 -14.58 -5.17
CA LEU A 227 3.28 -14.18 -4.13
C LEU A 227 2.54 -13.39 -3.05
N GLY A 228 2.57 -13.85 -1.81
CA GLY A 228 1.99 -13.14 -0.68
C GLY A 228 1.59 -14.05 0.46
N GLU A 229 1.29 -13.45 1.60
CA GLU A 229 0.95 -14.15 2.83
C GLU A 229 -0.46 -14.74 2.78
N VAL A 230 -0.61 -16.03 3.13
CA VAL A 230 -1.87 -16.75 3.26
C VAL A 230 -2.23 -16.93 4.75
N GLY A 231 -3.51 -17.04 5.04
CA GLY A 231 -3.99 -17.29 6.40
C GLY A 231 -3.76 -16.10 7.35
N VAL A 232 -3.64 -14.89 6.81
CA VAL A 232 -3.54 -13.67 7.63
C VAL A 232 -4.80 -13.53 8.49
N ASP A 233 -4.63 -13.02 9.72
CA ASP A 233 -5.76 -12.74 10.60
C ASP A 233 -6.58 -11.56 10.06
N ASN A 234 -7.48 -11.85 9.09
CA ASN A 234 -8.40 -10.91 8.44
C ASN A 234 -9.70 -11.67 8.10
N ARG A 235 -10.84 -10.97 8.19
CA ARG A 235 -12.16 -11.55 7.89
C ARG A 235 -12.33 -12.01 6.43
N THR A 236 -11.55 -11.48 5.53
CA THR A 236 -11.56 -11.79 4.09
C THR A 236 -10.36 -12.62 3.67
N ALA A 237 -9.62 -13.20 4.64
CA ALA A 237 -8.46 -14.04 4.35
C ALA A 237 -8.87 -15.32 3.62
N ILE A 238 -8.07 -15.66 2.60
CA ILE A 238 -8.13 -16.97 1.94
C ILE A 238 -7.58 -18.01 2.92
N GLN A 239 -8.29 -19.11 3.07
CA GLN A 239 -7.86 -20.22 3.93
C GLN A 239 -6.72 -20.99 3.26
N ARG A 240 -5.83 -21.55 4.06
CA ARG A 240 -4.71 -22.35 3.57
C ARG A 240 -5.20 -23.57 2.78
N SER A 241 -6.28 -24.23 3.22
CA SER A 241 -6.90 -25.37 2.54
C SER A 241 -7.43 -25.02 1.13
N GLU A 242 -7.96 -23.81 0.93
CA GLU A 242 -8.39 -23.36 -0.39
C GLU A 242 -7.20 -23.21 -1.33
N LEU A 243 -6.11 -22.56 -0.85
CA LEU A 243 -4.88 -22.43 -1.63
C LEU A 243 -4.28 -23.80 -1.98
N GLU A 244 -4.24 -24.74 -1.04
CA GLU A 244 -3.74 -26.10 -1.26
C GLU A 244 -4.56 -26.86 -2.32
N SER A 245 -5.89 -26.67 -2.35
CA SER A 245 -6.73 -27.23 -3.42
C SER A 245 -6.32 -26.65 -4.78
N TRP A 246 -6.17 -25.33 -4.91
CA TRP A 246 -5.80 -24.71 -6.18
C TRP A 246 -4.41 -25.13 -6.68
N ILE A 247 -3.47 -25.40 -5.77
CA ILE A 247 -2.14 -25.94 -6.10
C ILE A 247 -2.29 -27.39 -6.58
N LYS A 248 -3.06 -28.22 -5.88
CA LYS A 248 -3.31 -29.63 -6.24
C LYS A 248 -3.98 -29.77 -7.61
N ASP A 249 -4.90 -28.85 -7.93
CA ASP A 249 -5.59 -28.78 -9.22
C ASP A 249 -4.73 -28.12 -10.33
N ASP A 250 -3.44 -27.89 -10.05
CA ASP A 250 -2.46 -27.25 -10.97
C ASP A 250 -2.94 -25.90 -11.53
N LEU A 251 -3.78 -25.17 -10.77
CA LEU A 251 -4.26 -23.85 -11.19
C LEU A 251 -3.20 -22.79 -10.98
N VAL A 252 -2.46 -22.83 -9.86
CA VAL A 252 -1.47 -21.82 -9.50
C VAL A 252 -0.24 -22.42 -8.86
N LYS A 253 0.89 -21.74 -9.04
CA LYS A 253 2.12 -21.94 -8.29
C LYS A 253 2.22 -20.90 -7.18
N TYR A 254 2.20 -21.34 -5.94
CA TYR A 254 2.35 -20.47 -4.78
C TYR A 254 3.82 -20.29 -4.43
N LEU A 255 4.26 -19.03 -4.37
CA LEU A 255 5.67 -18.67 -4.12
C LEU A 255 5.94 -18.26 -2.66
N GLY A 256 4.93 -18.32 -1.78
CA GLY A 256 5.07 -17.88 -0.39
C GLY A 256 5.20 -16.38 -0.24
N VAL A 257 6.06 -15.95 0.66
CA VAL A 257 6.44 -14.54 0.92
C VAL A 257 7.91 -14.35 0.56
N SER A 258 8.27 -13.17 0.09
CA SER A 258 9.66 -12.86 -0.25
C SER A 258 10.02 -11.43 0.15
N ASP A 259 11.22 -11.26 0.73
CA ASP A 259 11.82 -9.94 0.95
C ASP A 259 12.51 -9.42 -0.33
N LYS A 260 12.64 -10.28 -1.38
CA LYS A 260 13.26 -9.95 -2.68
C LYS A 260 12.21 -9.97 -3.80
N VAL A 261 11.16 -9.17 -3.62
CA VAL A 261 10.01 -9.09 -4.56
C VAL A 261 10.47 -8.68 -5.96
N GLU A 262 11.49 -7.84 -6.07
CA GLU A 262 12.09 -7.42 -7.34
C GLU A 262 12.60 -8.61 -8.16
N ARG A 263 13.13 -9.66 -7.52
CA ARG A 263 13.61 -10.88 -8.22
C ARG A 263 12.46 -11.73 -8.73
N VAL A 264 11.36 -11.75 -8.03
CA VAL A 264 10.15 -12.49 -8.44
C VAL A 264 9.47 -11.76 -9.61
N ILE A 265 9.29 -10.44 -9.50
CA ILE A 265 8.72 -9.63 -10.58
C ILE A 265 9.57 -9.71 -11.86
N ALA A 266 10.90 -9.74 -11.75
CA ALA A 266 11.76 -9.89 -12.92
C ALA A 266 11.45 -11.15 -13.75
N GLN A 267 10.99 -12.22 -13.11
CA GLN A 267 10.68 -13.51 -13.75
C GLN A 267 9.29 -13.62 -14.35
N CYS A 268 8.38 -12.68 -14.10
CA CYS A 268 7.06 -12.68 -14.71
C CYS A 268 7.01 -11.87 -16.01
N ASP A 269 5.97 -12.09 -16.82
CA ASP A 269 5.70 -11.34 -18.04
C ASP A 269 4.64 -10.27 -17.82
N CYS A 270 3.72 -10.48 -16.86
CA CYS A 270 2.66 -9.55 -16.53
C CYS A 270 2.29 -9.68 -15.05
N VAL A 271 2.11 -8.55 -14.37
CA VAL A 271 1.58 -8.54 -13.00
C VAL A 271 0.07 -8.29 -13.04
N VAL A 272 -0.67 -9.07 -12.26
CA VAL A 272 -2.15 -9.03 -12.21
C VAL A 272 -2.61 -8.64 -10.81
N LEU A 273 -3.48 -7.62 -10.69
CA LEU A 273 -4.05 -7.19 -9.41
C LEU A 273 -5.56 -6.86 -9.57
N PRO A 274 -6.46 -7.84 -9.48
CA PRO A 274 -7.89 -7.65 -9.68
C PRO A 274 -8.61 -7.22 -8.41
N SER A 275 -8.01 -6.31 -7.65
CA SER A 275 -8.50 -5.83 -6.36
C SER A 275 -9.85 -5.12 -6.46
N TYR A 276 -10.65 -5.20 -5.38
CA TYR A 276 -11.92 -4.49 -5.25
C TYR A 276 -11.77 -3.04 -4.82
N ARG A 277 -10.62 -2.68 -4.24
CA ARG A 277 -10.27 -1.32 -3.83
C ARG A 277 -8.78 -1.23 -3.50
N GLU A 278 -8.15 -0.14 -3.89
CA GLU A 278 -6.77 0.21 -3.52
C GLU A 278 -6.69 1.68 -3.08
N GLY A 279 -5.68 1.98 -2.26
CA GLY A 279 -5.26 3.36 -2.01
C GLY A 279 -4.32 3.80 -3.13
N MET A 280 -3.13 3.20 -3.13
CA MET A 280 -2.11 3.27 -4.17
C MET A 280 -1.39 1.91 -4.15
N PRO A 281 -1.65 0.99 -5.11
CA PRO A 281 -1.12 -0.37 -5.06
C PRO A 281 0.37 -0.40 -5.36
N ARG A 282 1.18 -0.65 -4.33
CA ARG A 282 2.63 -0.67 -4.46
C ARG A 282 3.13 -1.75 -5.42
N SER A 283 2.51 -2.94 -5.43
CA SER A 283 2.89 -4.01 -6.35
C SER A 283 2.78 -3.62 -7.82
N ILE A 284 1.88 -2.69 -8.17
CA ILE A 284 1.77 -2.15 -9.53
C ILE A 284 2.88 -1.12 -9.80
N LEU A 285 3.20 -0.25 -8.83
CA LEU A 285 4.36 0.66 -8.95
C LEU A 285 5.67 -0.12 -9.09
N GLU A 286 5.83 -1.19 -8.33
CA GLU A 286 6.98 -2.10 -8.38
C GLU A 286 7.06 -2.84 -9.73
N ALA A 287 5.93 -3.30 -10.27
CA ALA A 287 5.86 -3.91 -11.60
C ALA A 287 6.29 -2.92 -12.70
N PHE A 288 5.76 -1.71 -12.67
CA PHE A 288 6.12 -0.66 -13.61
C PHE A 288 7.60 -0.25 -13.49
N ALA A 289 8.11 -0.14 -12.27
CA ALA A 289 9.53 0.11 -12.02
C ALA A 289 10.43 -0.99 -12.61
N MET A 290 9.91 -2.20 -12.77
CA MET A 290 10.57 -3.36 -13.40
C MET A 290 10.21 -3.54 -14.88
N GLU A 291 9.59 -2.52 -15.52
CA GLU A 291 9.16 -2.55 -16.93
C GLU A 291 8.20 -3.70 -17.25
N LYS A 292 7.34 -4.08 -16.30
CA LYS A 292 6.33 -5.12 -16.52
C LYS A 292 4.98 -4.51 -16.82
N PRO A 293 4.29 -4.93 -17.89
CA PRO A 293 2.90 -4.58 -18.11
C PRO A 293 2.02 -5.17 -17.02
N VAL A 294 0.87 -4.54 -16.78
CA VAL A 294 -0.02 -4.95 -15.69
C VAL A 294 -1.45 -5.15 -16.16
N ILE A 295 -2.22 -5.93 -15.39
CA ILE A 295 -3.68 -6.00 -15.50
C ILE A 295 -4.26 -5.66 -14.14
N VAL A 296 -5.15 -4.66 -14.08
CA VAL A 296 -5.76 -4.19 -12.84
C VAL A 296 -7.27 -4.03 -12.98
N SER A 297 -7.99 -4.04 -11.86
CA SER A 297 -9.42 -3.68 -11.86
C SER A 297 -9.63 -2.17 -11.99
N ASP A 298 -10.81 -1.79 -12.55
CA ASP A 298 -11.32 -0.40 -12.57
C ASP A 298 -11.72 0.05 -11.17
N VAL A 299 -10.74 0.37 -10.35
CA VAL A 299 -10.93 0.87 -8.98
C VAL A 299 -9.99 2.04 -8.69
N PRO A 300 -10.34 2.92 -7.71
CA PRO A 300 -9.43 3.97 -7.26
C PRO A 300 -8.06 3.43 -6.91
N GLY A 301 -7.03 4.24 -7.09
CA GLY A 301 -5.64 3.84 -6.90
C GLY A 301 -5.06 3.04 -8.07
N CYS A 302 -5.80 2.08 -8.63
CA CYS A 302 -5.37 1.37 -9.84
C CYS A 302 -5.46 2.25 -11.09
N ILE A 303 -6.61 2.88 -11.32
CA ILE A 303 -6.83 3.77 -12.48
C ILE A 303 -6.06 5.09 -12.40
N ASP A 304 -5.55 5.46 -11.22
CA ASP A 304 -4.69 6.63 -11.06
C ASP A 304 -3.27 6.35 -11.60
N ILE A 305 -2.88 5.06 -11.69
CA ILE A 305 -1.56 4.61 -12.15
C ILE A 305 -1.62 4.04 -13.56
N VAL A 306 -2.67 3.28 -13.88
CA VAL A 306 -2.77 2.50 -15.12
C VAL A 306 -3.58 3.25 -16.16
N ASP A 307 -2.95 3.56 -17.30
CA ASP A 307 -3.58 4.07 -18.51
C ASP A 307 -3.89 2.89 -19.43
N HIS A 308 -5.19 2.64 -19.65
CA HIS A 308 -5.65 1.47 -20.40
C HIS A 308 -5.04 1.41 -21.81
N GLN A 309 -4.48 0.25 -22.19
CA GLN A 309 -3.79 -0.02 -23.45
C GLN A 309 -2.47 0.75 -23.67
N VAL A 310 -2.06 1.62 -22.74
CA VAL A 310 -0.81 2.36 -22.83
C VAL A 310 0.29 1.70 -21.99
N ASN A 311 0.02 1.45 -20.71
CA ASN A 311 0.98 0.81 -19.79
C ASN A 311 0.42 -0.45 -19.13
N GLY A 312 -0.86 -0.80 -19.41
CA GLY A 312 -1.51 -1.99 -18.89
C GLY A 312 -2.94 -2.12 -19.36
N LEU A 313 -3.64 -3.13 -18.86
CA LEU A 313 -5.04 -3.38 -19.16
C LEU A 313 -5.89 -3.19 -17.92
N ILE A 314 -7.08 -2.62 -18.07
CA ILE A 314 -8.05 -2.43 -17.00
C ILE A 314 -9.21 -3.39 -17.22
N CYS A 315 -9.57 -4.18 -16.21
CA CYS A 315 -10.71 -5.07 -16.21
C CYS A 315 -11.82 -4.59 -15.27
N LYS A 316 -13.02 -5.09 -15.48
CA LYS A 316 -14.16 -4.84 -14.59
C LYS A 316 -13.93 -5.48 -13.23
N VAL A 317 -14.22 -4.74 -12.16
CA VAL A 317 -14.12 -5.24 -10.79
C VAL A 317 -15.07 -6.42 -10.57
N LYS A 318 -14.60 -7.47 -9.87
CA LYS A 318 -15.37 -8.69 -9.56
C LYS A 318 -15.88 -9.43 -10.80
N SER A 319 -15.12 -9.43 -11.89
CA SER A 319 -15.47 -10.11 -13.12
C SER A 319 -14.33 -11.03 -13.58
N SER A 320 -14.42 -12.30 -13.20
CA SER A 320 -13.47 -13.33 -13.63
C SER A 320 -13.42 -13.49 -15.14
N ARG A 321 -14.58 -13.33 -15.82
CA ARG A 321 -14.69 -13.42 -17.27
C ARG A 321 -13.93 -12.28 -17.98
N ASP A 322 -14.14 -11.03 -17.53
CA ASP A 322 -13.46 -9.88 -18.13
C ASP A 322 -11.95 -9.92 -17.82
N LEU A 323 -11.58 -10.36 -16.60
CA LEU A 323 -10.18 -10.59 -16.24
C LEU A 323 -9.54 -11.64 -17.17
N ALA A 324 -10.19 -12.77 -17.40
CA ALA A 324 -9.72 -13.80 -18.31
C ALA A 324 -9.51 -13.25 -19.73
N GLU A 325 -10.45 -12.44 -20.24
CA GLU A 325 -10.34 -11.76 -21.54
C GLU A 325 -9.09 -10.85 -21.59
N LYS A 326 -8.86 -10.03 -20.55
CA LYS A 326 -7.67 -9.16 -20.48
C LYS A 326 -6.37 -9.95 -20.39
N MET A 327 -6.38 -11.08 -19.68
CA MET A 327 -5.22 -11.97 -19.62
C MET A 327 -4.95 -12.63 -20.97
N VAL A 328 -5.98 -13.09 -21.68
CA VAL A 328 -5.86 -13.63 -23.06
C VAL A 328 -5.31 -12.54 -23.98
N ASN A 329 -5.87 -11.34 -23.97
CA ASN A 329 -5.37 -10.23 -24.76
C ASN A 329 -3.89 -9.93 -24.48
N MET A 330 -3.46 -9.96 -23.20
CA MET A 330 -2.09 -9.68 -22.82
C MET A 330 -1.09 -10.72 -23.37
N PHE A 331 -1.36 -12.01 -23.21
CA PHE A 331 -0.42 -13.02 -23.70
C PHE A 331 -0.43 -13.15 -25.22
N SER A 332 -1.53 -12.80 -25.91
CA SER A 332 -1.66 -12.80 -27.38
C SER A 332 -0.98 -11.59 -28.04
N MET A 333 -0.64 -10.55 -27.28
CA MET A 333 0.11 -9.41 -27.82
C MET A 333 1.52 -9.82 -28.23
N SER A 334 2.10 -9.12 -29.21
CA SER A 334 3.51 -9.30 -29.54
C SER A 334 4.41 -8.89 -28.35
N GLU A 335 5.58 -9.49 -28.27
CA GLU A 335 6.56 -9.14 -27.23
C GLU A 335 6.88 -7.64 -27.25
N LYS A 336 7.03 -7.06 -28.45
CA LYS A 336 7.27 -5.62 -28.63
C LYS A 336 6.19 -4.77 -27.99
N MET A 337 4.90 -5.08 -28.18
CA MET A 337 3.80 -4.32 -27.57
C MET A 337 3.83 -4.42 -26.04
N ARG A 338 4.13 -5.59 -25.48
CA ARG A 338 4.25 -5.75 -24.03
C ARG A 338 5.44 -4.98 -23.46
N GLN A 339 6.58 -4.98 -24.18
CA GLN A 339 7.75 -4.18 -23.79
C GLN A 339 7.45 -2.68 -23.81
N GLU A 340 6.77 -2.18 -24.84
CA GLU A 340 6.34 -0.78 -24.93
C GLU A 340 5.41 -0.41 -23.75
N MET A 341 4.45 -1.27 -23.41
CA MET A 341 3.61 -1.06 -22.21
C MET A 341 4.44 -0.99 -20.92
N GLY A 342 5.41 -1.87 -20.76
CA GLY A 342 6.31 -1.88 -19.61
C GLY A 342 7.14 -0.60 -19.51
N LEU A 343 7.73 -0.15 -20.62
CA LEU A 343 8.50 1.10 -20.72
C LEU A 343 7.64 2.34 -20.40
N ASN A 344 6.41 2.38 -20.92
CA ASN A 344 5.46 3.44 -20.58
C ASN A 344 5.11 3.46 -19.09
N GLY A 345 4.96 2.26 -18.48
CA GLY A 345 4.78 2.11 -17.04
C GLY A 345 5.99 2.65 -16.26
N ARG A 346 7.21 2.28 -16.67
CA ARG A 346 8.47 2.77 -16.08
C ARG A 346 8.58 4.28 -16.16
N SER A 347 8.37 4.87 -17.32
CA SER A 347 8.40 6.33 -17.52
C SER A 347 7.40 7.04 -16.59
N LYS A 348 6.21 6.47 -16.42
CA LYS A 348 5.20 7.04 -15.53
C LYS A 348 5.63 7.02 -14.06
N VAL A 349 6.22 5.93 -13.58
CA VAL A 349 6.66 5.87 -12.17
C VAL A 349 7.90 6.73 -11.93
N GLU A 350 8.81 6.86 -12.87
CA GLU A 350 9.95 7.78 -12.78
C GLU A 350 9.51 9.24 -12.68
N GLY A 351 8.48 9.62 -13.45
CA GLY A 351 8.00 11.01 -13.44
C GLY A 351 7.13 11.38 -12.25
N PHE A 352 6.36 10.43 -11.71
CA PHE A 352 5.27 10.77 -10.78
C PHE A 352 5.24 9.96 -9.48
N PHE A 353 5.94 8.83 -9.39
CA PHE A 353 5.81 7.89 -8.28
C PHE A 353 7.14 7.47 -7.66
N ASP A 354 8.26 8.15 -7.98
CA ASP A 354 9.52 7.95 -7.27
C ASP A 354 9.30 8.28 -5.78
N GLU A 355 9.77 7.43 -4.88
CA GLU A 355 9.68 7.67 -3.43
C GLU A 355 10.33 8.98 -2.98
N LYS A 356 11.32 9.51 -3.73
CA LYS A 356 11.91 10.81 -3.48
C LYS A 356 10.88 11.94 -3.52
N ILE A 357 9.90 11.87 -4.43
CA ILE A 357 8.82 12.85 -4.51
C ILE A 357 8.04 12.89 -3.20
N VAL A 358 7.79 11.71 -2.62
CA VAL A 358 7.09 11.59 -1.34
C VAL A 358 7.96 12.10 -0.19
N ILE A 359 9.24 11.71 -0.14
CA ILE A 359 10.19 12.16 0.88
C ILE A 359 10.30 13.69 0.87
N ASP A 360 10.49 14.27 -0.31
CA ASP A 360 10.61 15.74 -0.49
C ASP A 360 9.32 16.47 -0.06
N ALA A 361 8.14 15.89 -0.37
CA ALA A 361 6.86 16.45 0.03
C ALA A 361 6.73 16.48 1.57
N TYR A 362 7.15 15.43 2.26
CA TYR A 362 7.18 15.40 3.72
C TYR A 362 8.18 16.40 4.29
N ILE A 363 9.43 16.43 3.80
CA ILE A 363 10.48 17.33 4.30
C ILE A 363 10.04 18.79 4.13
N LYS A 364 9.53 19.17 2.96
CA LYS A 364 8.99 20.52 2.71
C LYS A 364 7.85 20.86 3.67
N SER A 365 6.95 19.91 3.92
CA SER A 365 5.81 20.14 4.81
C SER A 365 6.24 20.25 6.28
N ILE A 366 7.20 19.44 6.71
CA ILE A 366 7.76 19.47 8.06
C ILE A 366 8.42 20.82 8.33
N ASN A 367 9.32 21.25 7.44
CA ASN A 367 10.00 22.54 7.56
C ASN A 367 9.02 23.70 7.65
N HIS A 368 7.99 23.66 6.83
CA HIS A 368 6.99 24.70 6.79
C HIS A 368 6.14 24.76 8.09
N ILE A 369 5.76 23.59 8.63
CA ILE A 369 4.98 23.49 9.87
C ILE A 369 5.80 23.97 11.07
N VAL A 370 7.07 23.56 11.16
CA VAL A 370 7.92 23.89 12.32
C VAL A 370 8.35 25.36 12.28
N ASN A 371 8.62 25.93 11.11
CA ASN A 371 8.99 27.35 10.97
C ASN A 371 7.79 28.31 11.07
N ASN A 372 6.57 27.81 11.35
CA ASN A 372 5.34 28.61 11.39
C ASN A 372 5.04 29.42 10.11
N GLU A 373 5.54 28.98 8.97
CA GLU A 373 5.26 29.58 7.66
C GLU A 373 3.85 29.18 7.18
N LYS A 374 3.14 30.05 6.46
CA LYS A 374 1.81 29.68 5.91
C LYS A 374 1.97 28.62 4.82
N ILE A 375 1.23 27.52 4.91
CA ILE A 375 1.19 26.47 3.88
C ILE A 375 0.41 27.03 2.67
N PHE A 376 1.11 27.35 1.57
CA PHE A 376 0.51 27.83 0.32
C PHE A 376 -0.24 26.75 -0.44
#